data_03ebc08bcbe906b6f85df3a869676f50
#
_entry.id   03ebc08bcbe906b6f85df3a869676f50
#
_cell.length_a   1.000
_cell.length_b   1.000
_cell.length_c   1.000
_cell.angle_alpha   90.00
_cell.angle_beta   90.00
_cell.angle_gamma   90.00
#
_symmetry.space_group_name_H-M   'P 1'
#
loop_
_entity.id
_entity.type
_entity.pdbx_description
1 polymer ?
#
loop_
_entity_poly.entity_id
_entity_poly.type
_entity_poly.pdbx_seq_one_letter_code
_entity_poly.pdbx_strand_id
1 'polypeptide(L)'
;MNPYFKDLQPYPFEKLKDLKAGVTPNIDLDPIMLSVGEPKHPAPDFVKQTLCNAIDGLGNYPSTKGISELREVIAQWAIKRFNLSNTSLDAESNVLPVAG
;
A
#
# COMPACT_ATOMS: atom_id res chain seq x y z
N MET A 1 -11.80 18.82 26.90
CA MET A 1 -12.10 17.83 25.86
C MET A 1 -12.31 18.56 24.55
N ASN A 2 -11.79 18.07 23.42
CA ASN A 2 -11.94 18.73 22.13
C ASN A 2 -13.45 18.83 21.75
N PRO A 3 -14.00 20.02 21.48
CA PRO A 3 -15.44 20.18 21.18
C PRO A 3 -15.87 19.45 19.89
N TYR A 4 -14.96 19.20 18.97
CA TYR A 4 -15.22 18.48 17.71
C TYR A 4 -15.28 16.95 17.86
N PHE A 5 -14.98 16.41 19.04
CA PHE A 5 -15.04 14.96 19.26
C PHE A 5 -16.44 14.38 18.99
N LYS A 6 -17.50 15.13 19.32
CA LYS A 6 -18.90 14.73 19.08
C LYS A 6 -19.28 14.68 17.60
N ASP A 7 -18.49 15.33 16.72
CA ASP A 7 -18.76 15.42 15.29
C ASP A 7 -18.08 14.28 14.51
N LEU A 8 -17.30 13.44 15.21
CA LEU A 8 -16.68 12.26 14.59
C LEU A 8 -17.75 11.27 14.15
N GLN A 9 -17.66 10.86 12.91
CA GLN A 9 -18.54 9.85 12.35
C GLN A 9 -17.95 8.45 12.60
N PRO A 10 -18.78 7.40 12.76
CA PRO A 10 -18.32 6.03 12.80
C PRO A 10 -17.52 5.67 11.56
N TYR A 11 -16.58 4.74 11.71
CA TYR A 11 -15.80 4.26 10.58
C TYR A 11 -16.72 3.74 9.47
N PRO A 12 -16.53 4.15 8.20
CA PRO A 12 -17.49 3.85 7.13
C PRO A 12 -17.81 2.36 6.94
N PHE A 13 -16.83 1.47 7.15
CA PHE A 13 -17.05 0.03 7.03
C PHE A 13 -17.87 -0.56 8.19
N GLU A 14 -17.80 0.00 9.39
CA GLU A 14 -18.68 -0.39 10.50
C GLU A 14 -20.12 0.02 10.19
N LYS A 15 -20.32 1.23 9.69
CA LYS A 15 -21.65 1.67 9.23
C LYS A 15 -22.21 0.80 8.11
N LEU A 16 -21.37 0.37 7.16
CA LEU A 16 -21.77 -0.54 6.10
C LEU A 16 -22.12 -1.93 6.64
N LYS A 17 -21.40 -2.42 7.64
CA LYS A 17 -21.69 -3.69 8.34
C LYS A 17 -23.06 -3.64 9.01
N ASP A 18 -23.36 -2.57 9.74
CA ASP A 18 -24.64 -2.38 10.40
C ASP A 18 -25.80 -2.32 9.42
N LEU A 19 -25.63 -1.61 8.29
CA LEU A 19 -26.63 -1.57 7.22
C LEU A 19 -26.93 -2.93 6.60
N LYS A 20 -25.98 -3.84 6.61
CA LYS A 20 -26.11 -5.21 6.08
C LYS A 20 -26.61 -6.22 7.12
N ALA A 21 -26.62 -5.90 8.39
CA ALA A 21 -26.87 -6.88 9.47
C ALA A 21 -28.20 -7.61 9.37
N GLY A 22 -29.21 -7.01 8.72
CA GLY A 22 -30.54 -7.62 8.52
C GLY A 22 -30.76 -8.21 7.14
N VAL A 23 -29.76 -8.24 6.26
CA VAL A 23 -29.91 -8.68 4.87
C VAL A 23 -29.45 -10.12 4.72
N THR A 24 -30.35 -11.00 4.29
CA THR A 24 -30.01 -12.39 3.91
C THR A 24 -29.82 -12.44 2.39
N PRO A 25 -28.61 -12.70 1.89
CA PRO A 25 -28.36 -12.82 0.45
C PRO A 25 -29.04 -14.07 -0.12
N ASN A 26 -29.24 -14.08 -1.44
CA ASN A 26 -29.69 -15.28 -2.12
C ASN A 26 -28.67 -16.41 -1.97
N ILE A 27 -29.11 -17.56 -1.45
CA ILE A 27 -28.24 -18.71 -1.17
C ILE A 27 -27.68 -19.38 -2.43
N ASP A 28 -28.33 -19.19 -3.58
CA ASP A 28 -27.89 -19.76 -4.86
C ASP A 28 -26.84 -18.93 -5.58
N LEU A 29 -26.43 -17.78 -5.00
CA LEU A 29 -25.44 -16.84 -5.59
C LEU A 29 -24.26 -16.66 -4.67
N ASP A 30 -23.07 -16.81 -5.23
CA ASP A 30 -21.84 -16.48 -4.51
C ASP A 30 -21.68 -14.97 -4.29
N PRO A 31 -21.30 -14.53 -3.09
CA PRO A 31 -21.12 -13.12 -2.79
C PRO A 31 -19.93 -12.54 -3.53
N ILE A 32 -20.13 -11.42 -4.21
CA ILE A 32 -19.07 -10.65 -4.87
C ILE A 32 -18.73 -9.42 -4.02
N MET A 33 -17.52 -9.38 -3.48
CA MET A 33 -17.04 -8.28 -2.62
C MET A 33 -16.53 -7.11 -3.48
N LEU A 34 -17.36 -6.06 -3.60
CA LEU A 34 -17.02 -4.83 -4.33
C LEU A 34 -16.78 -3.62 -3.43
N SER A 35 -16.81 -3.80 -2.12
CA SER A 35 -16.69 -2.70 -1.15
C SER A 35 -15.25 -2.18 -0.97
N VAL A 36 -14.26 -2.97 -1.37
CA VAL A 36 -12.84 -2.62 -1.27
C VAL A 36 -12.15 -2.96 -2.58
N GLY A 37 -11.39 -2.02 -3.12
CA GLY A 37 -10.55 -2.24 -4.29
C GLY A 37 -9.25 -2.97 -3.93
N GLU A 38 -9.37 -4.22 -3.50
CA GLU A 38 -8.23 -5.05 -3.11
C GLU A 38 -7.89 -6.04 -4.22
N PRO A 39 -6.67 -5.96 -4.81
CA PRO A 39 -6.22 -6.98 -5.75
C PRO A 39 -5.90 -8.27 -4.99
N LYS A 40 -6.67 -9.34 -5.24
CA LYS A 40 -6.52 -10.64 -4.56
C LYS A 40 -5.60 -11.62 -5.29
N HIS A 41 -4.82 -11.14 -6.25
CA HIS A 41 -3.84 -11.97 -6.93
C HIS A 41 -2.65 -12.28 -6.00
N PRO A 42 -2.12 -13.51 -6.04
CA PRO A 42 -0.94 -13.84 -5.26
C PRO A 42 0.25 -12.98 -5.71
N ALA A 43 1.07 -12.55 -4.77
CA ALA A 43 2.32 -11.88 -5.10
C ALA A 43 3.22 -12.81 -5.93
N PRO A 44 3.95 -12.30 -6.93
CA PRO A 44 4.89 -13.10 -7.71
C PRO A 44 5.92 -13.81 -6.81
N ASP A 45 6.33 -15.01 -7.21
CA ASP A 45 7.21 -15.83 -6.35
C ASP A 45 8.57 -15.18 -6.09
N PHE A 46 9.11 -14.44 -7.06
CA PHE A 46 10.36 -13.70 -6.87
C PHE A 46 10.27 -12.64 -5.76
N VAL A 47 9.11 -12.02 -5.56
CA VAL A 47 8.90 -11.03 -4.48
C VAL A 47 8.97 -11.73 -3.12
N LYS A 48 8.28 -12.86 -2.98
CA LYS A 48 8.30 -13.67 -1.76
C LYS A 48 9.70 -14.16 -1.43
N GLN A 49 10.42 -14.68 -2.45
CA GLN A 49 11.79 -15.17 -2.29
C GLN A 49 12.75 -14.05 -1.87
N THR A 50 12.64 -12.87 -2.48
CA THR A 50 13.47 -11.71 -2.12
C THR A 50 13.23 -11.29 -0.67
N LEU A 51 11.97 -11.27 -0.23
CA LEU A 51 11.62 -10.96 1.15
C LEU A 51 12.21 -11.99 2.13
N CYS A 52 12.08 -13.29 1.83
CA CYS A 52 12.65 -14.35 2.66
C CYS A 52 14.17 -14.24 2.76
N ASN A 53 14.86 -13.92 1.66
CA ASN A 53 16.31 -13.77 1.64
C ASN A 53 16.81 -12.54 2.41
N ALA A 54 15.95 -11.53 2.60
CA ALA A 54 16.29 -10.28 3.29
C ALA A 54 15.82 -10.25 4.75
N ILE A 55 15.21 -11.32 5.27
CA ILE A 55 14.53 -11.33 6.58
C ILE A 55 15.49 -11.06 7.75
N ASP A 56 16.75 -11.45 7.64
CA ASP A 56 17.76 -11.21 8.67
C ASP A 56 18.07 -9.70 8.87
N GLY A 57 17.70 -8.88 7.90
CA GLY A 57 17.83 -7.42 7.99
C GLY A 57 16.79 -6.74 8.89
N LEU A 58 15.75 -7.43 9.33
CA LEU A 58 14.66 -6.86 10.14
C LEU A 58 15.12 -6.31 11.51
N GLY A 59 16.28 -6.75 12.00
CA GLY A 59 16.85 -6.25 13.26
C GLY A 59 17.47 -4.86 13.17
N ASN A 60 17.60 -4.29 12.00
CA ASN A 60 18.25 -3.01 11.78
C ASN A 60 17.24 -1.86 11.66
N TYR A 61 17.55 -0.72 12.29
CA TYR A 61 16.77 0.49 12.06
C TYR A 61 16.95 0.97 10.62
N PRO A 62 15.87 1.27 9.90
CA PRO A 62 15.97 1.85 8.56
C PRO A 62 16.54 3.27 8.64
N SER A 63 17.30 3.69 7.64
CA SER A 63 17.67 5.08 7.50
C SER A 63 16.44 5.94 7.17
N THR A 64 16.44 7.20 7.60
CA THR A 64 15.32 8.13 7.36
C THR A 64 15.09 8.42 5.88
N LYS A 65 16.13 8.30 5.05
CA LYS A 65 16.06 8.45 3.59
C LYS A 65 15.73 7.15 2.84
N GLY A 66 15.72 6.00 3.52
CA GLY A 66 15.77 4.70 2.85
C GLY A 66 17.17 4.37 2.31
N ILE A 67 17.37 3.16 1.85
CA ILE A 67 18.64 2.73 1.26
C ILE A 67 18.82 3.32 -0.15
N SER A 68 20.08 3.61 -0.54
CA SER A 68 20.41 4.21 -1.83
C SER A 68 19.90 3.38 -3.01
N GLU A 69 20.08 2.08 -2.93
CA GLU A 69 19.67 1.13 -3.96
C GLU A 69 18.16 1.22 -4.26
N LEU A 70 17.33 1.36 -3.22
CA LEU A 70 15.88 1.52 -3.40
C LEU A 70 15.56 2.85 -4.11
N ARG A 71 16.21 3.94 -3.71
CA ARG A 71 15.99 5.26 -4.33
C ARG A 71 16.43 5.30 -5.78
N GLU A 72 17.57 4.68 -6.09
CA GLU A 72 18.08 4.55 -7.46
C GLU A 72 17.11 3.76 -8.35
N VAL A 73 16.62 2.61 -7.88
CA VAL A 73 15.66 1.80 -8.61
C VAL A 73 14.34 2.55 -8.83
N ILE A 74 13.86 3.30 -7.84
CA ILE A 74 12.65 4.13 -7.96
C ILE A 74 12.86 5.20 -9.05
N ALA A 75 13.98 5.92 -9.02
CA ALA A 75 14.29 6.94 -10.02
C ALA A 75 14.36 6.33 -11.43
N GLN A 76 15.08 5.23 -11.60
CA GLN A 76 15.21 4.53 -12.89
C GLN A 76 13.87 4.01 -13.39
N TRP A 77 13.07 3.42 -12.49
CA TRP A 77 11.73 2.95 -12.84
C TRP A 77 10.83 4.10 -13.33
N ALA A 78 10.84 5.23 -12.64
CA ALA A 78 10.04 6.39 -13.02
C ALA A 78 10.49 6.97 -14.37
N ILE A 79 11.80 7.12 -14.59
CA ILE A 79 12.38 7.57 -15.85
C ILE A 79 11.89 6.66 -17.01
N LYS A 80 12.03 5.35 -16.84
CA LYS A 80 11.61 4.38 -17.86
C LYS A 80 10.10 4.36 -18.05
N ARG A 81 9.32 4.35 -16.95
CA ARG A 81 7.85 4.21 -16.99
C ARG A 81 7.18 5.39 -17.66
N PHE A 82 7.71 6.59 -17.45
CA PHE A 82 7.13 7.84 -17.94
C PHE A 82 7.92 8.45 -19.10
N ASN A 83 8.89 7.72 -19.64
CA ASN A 83 9.75 8.16 -20.74
C ASN A 83 10.39 9.55 -20.49
N LEU A 84 10.94 9.73 -19.32
CA LEU A 84 11.62 10.96 -18.93
C LEU A 84 13.07 10.98 -19.44
N SER A 85 13.67 12.17 -19.48
CA SER A 85 15.12 12.28 -19.70
C SER A 85 15.89 11.57 -18.57
N ASN A 86 17.01 10.93 -18.91
CA ASN A 86 17.86 10.24 -17.92
C ASN A 86 18.41 11.16 -16.82
N THR A 87 18.37 12.48 -17.01
CA THR A 87 18.78 13.49 -16.04
C THR A 87 17.62 14.14 -15.28
N SER A 88 16.37 13.69 -15.52
CA SER A 88 15.19 14.32 -14.93
C SER A 88 15.02 14.04 -13.45
N LEU A 89 15.53 12.90 -12.97
CA LEU A 89 15.39 12.48 -11.58
C LEU A 89 16.76 12.04 -11.05
N ASP A 90 17.16 12.66 -9.96
CA ASP A 90 18.30 12.29 -9.14
C ASP A 90 17.83 11.55 -7.89
N ALA A 91 18.34 10.34 -7.67
CA ALA A 91 17.90 9.47 -6.60
C ALA A 91 18.15 10.07 -5.20
N GLU A 92 19.17 10.92 -5.06
CA GLU A 92 19.53 11.52 -3.78
C GLU A 92 18.65 12.71 -3.43
N SER A 93 18.26 13.52 -4.43
CA SER A 93 17.56 14.79 -4.23
C SER A 93 16.05 14.69 -4.46
N ASN A 94 15.59 13.74 -5.30
CA ASN A 94 14.22 13.70 -5.76
C ASN A 94 13.43 12.49 -5.25
N VAL A 95 14.07 11.54 -4.56
CA VAL A 95 13.39 10.32 -4.08
C VAL A 95 13.47 10.19 -2.58
N LEU A 96 12.31 10.14 -1.94
CA LEU A 96 12.17 9.87 -0.51
C LEU A 96 11.11 8.77 -0.30
N PRO A 97 11.52 7.51 -0.03
CA PRO A 97 10.58 6.45 0.32
C PRO A 97 9.87 6.77 1.65
N VAL A 98 8.56 6.61 1.67
CA VAL A 98 7.73 6.79 2.87
C VAL A 98 6.79 5.59 3.03
N ALA A 99 6.43 5.27 4.28
CA ALA A 99 5.35 4.33 4.55
C ALA A 99 4.02 5.01 4.20
N GLY A 100 3.33 4.49 3.19
CA GLY A 100 2.11 5.07 2.62
C GLY A 100 0.94 5.21 3.57
#